data_16610b7d422847b6edd4cce1b9524cd9
#
_entry.id   16610b7d422847b6edd4cce1b9524cd9
#
_cell.length_a   1.000
_cell.length_b   1.000
_cell.length_c   1.000
_cell.angle_alpha   90.00
_cell.angle_beta   90.00
_cell.angle_gamma   90.00
#
_symmetry.space_group_name_H-M   'P 1'
#
loop_
_entity.id
_entity.type
_entity.pdbx_description
1 polymer ?
#
loop_
_entity_poly.entity_id
_entity_poly.type
_entity_poly.pdbx_seq_one_letter_code
_entity_poly.pdbx_strand_id
1 'polypeptide(L)'
;MKIPPTKSSRHQAIKEIVSNKSISSQAQILKELRRLGIEITQATLSRDLDELKIAKNQDAKQSTYQINQGAANHLKRIINADLIVGIDHSANIAVVRTPPGGAQFFASSVDSSGLNEIIGTIAGDDTVLIVTKDAHGGKKVAEQLWELARSNR
;
A
#
# COMPACT_ATOMS: atom_id res chain seq x y z
N MET A 1 -22.43 23.60 -16.96
CA MET A 1 -22.93 22.74 -15.88
C MET A 1 -21.78 21.87 -15.41
N LYS A 2 -21.23 22.12 -14.22
CA LYS A 2 -20.18 21.26 -13.66
C LYS A 2 -20.85 19.99 -13.14
N ILE A 3 -20.57 18.84 -13.77
CA ILE A 3 -21.02 17.54 -13.26
C ILE A 3 -20.29 17.33 -11.92
N PRO A 4 -21.02 17.07 -10.82
CA PRO A 4 -20.37 16.82 -9.55
C PRO A 4 -19.43 15.61 -9.71
N PRO A 5 -18.20 15.71 -9.21
CA PRO A 5 -17.22 14.63 -9.38
C PRO A 5 -17.75 13.35 -8.73
N THR A 6 -17.68 12.25 -9.45
CA THR A 6 -18.01 10.93 -8.88
C THR A 6 -17.07 10.63 -7.73
N LYS A 7 -17.49 9.75 -6.80
CA LYS A 7 -16.63 9.32 -5.69
C LYS A 7 -15.29 8.78 -6.21
N SER A 8 -15.32 8.01 -7.30
CA SER A 8 -14.12 7.44 -7.92
C SER A 8 -13.17 8.51 -8.46
N SER A 9 -13.67 9.50 -9.23
CA SER A 9 -12.84 10.58 -9.76
C SER A 9 -12.26 11.47 -8.67
N ARG A 10 -13.02 11.70 -7.60
CA ARG A 10 -12.58 12.46 -6.43
C ARG A 10 -11.46 11.72 -5.67
N HIS A 11 -11.62 10.42 -5.44
CA HIS A 11 -10.61 9.57 -4.81
C HIS A 11 -9.31 9.54 -5.63
N GLN A 12 -9.41 9.46 -6.95
CA GLN A 12 -8.26 9.53 -7.84
C GLN A 12 -7.51 10.87 -7.68
N ALA A 13 -8.25 11.99 -7.72
CA ALA A 13 -7.65 13.32 -7.54
C ALA A 13 -6.97 13.49 -6.17
N ILE A 14 -7.57 12.98 -5.10
CA ILE A 14 -6.96 13.02 -3.75
C ILE A 14 -5.65 12.24 -3.74
N LYS A 15 -5.62 11.03 -4.31
CA LYS A 15 -4.40 10.21 -4.41
C LYS A 15 -3.29 10.94 -5.17
N GLU A 16 -3.61 11.54 -6.32
CA GLU A 16 -2.64 12.29 -7.13
C GLU A 16 -2.07 13.51 -6.39
N ILE A 17 -2.93 14.28 -5.70
CA ILE A 17 -2.51 15.44 -4.91
C ILE A 17 -1.53 15.01 -3.82
N VAL A 18 -1.87 13.97 -3.06
CA VAL A 18 -1.06 13.49 -1.93
C VAL A 18 0.25 12.82 -2.39
N SER A 19 0.25 12.16 -3.57
CA SER A 19 1.45 11.53 -4.12
C SER A 19 2.45 12.52 -4.71
N ASN A 20 1.94 13.61 -5.31
CA ASN A 20 2.79 14.55 -6.07
C ASN A 20 3.18 15.80 -5.29
N LYS A 21 2.60 16.03 -4.12
CA LYS A 21 2.81 17.24 -3.32
C LYS A 21 3.01 16.90 -1.85
N SER A 22 3.93 17.62 -1.20
CA SER A 22 4.10 17.57 0.26
C SER A 22 2.95 18.34 0.92
N ILE A 23 1.91 17.64 1.33
CA ILE A 23 0.71 18.20 1.94
C ILE A 23 0.76 18.02 3.46
N SER A 24 0.67 19.10 4.21
CA SER A 24 0.73 19.08 5.68
C SER A 24 -0.63 19.28 6.37
N SER A 25 -1.67 19.67 5.63
CA SER A 25 -3.00 19.92 6.19
C SER A 25 -4.14 19.54 5.23
N GLN A 26 -5.29 19.18 5.79
CA GLN A 26 -6.51 18.93 5.00
C GLN A 26 -6.95 20.18 4.22
N ALA A 27 -6.71 21.38 4.77
CA ALA A 27 -7.00 22.64 4.09
C ALA A 27 -6.22 22.77 2.77
N GLN A 28 -4.97 22.29 2.71
CA GLN A 28 -4.19 22.26 1.47
C GLN A 28 -4.79 21.28 0.46
N ILE A 29 -5.26 20.11 0.89
CA ILE A 29 -5.94 19.17 -0.01
C ILE A 29 -7.20 19.79 -0.58
N LEU A 30 -8.03 20.42 0.25
CA LEU A 30 -9.25 21.13 -0.20
C LEU A 30 -8.94 22.23 -1.21
N LYS A 31 -7.87 23.00 -0.97
CA LYS A 31 -7.41 24.05 -1.90
C LYS A 31 -7.01 23.49 -3.26
N GLU A 32 -6.28 22.38 -3.29
CA GLU A 32 -5.88 21.74 -4.53
C GLU A 32 -7.06 21.10 -5.27
N LEU A 33 -7.99 20.47 -4.55
CA LEU A 33 -9.22 19.93 -5.13
C LEU A 33 -10.07 21.04 -5.77
N ARG A 34 -10.20 22.22 -5.12
CA ARG A 34 -10.89 23.38 -5.70
C ARG A 34 -10.23 23.87 -6.98
N ARG A 35 -8.89 23.84 -7.07
CA ARG A 35 -8.15 24.18 -8.31
C ARG A 35 -8.49 23.23 -9.45
N LEU A 36 -8.79 21.96 -9.14
CA LEU A 36 -9.24 20.96 -10.11
C LEU A 36 -10.77 21.04 -10.37
N GLY A 37 -11.46 22.03 -9.77
CA GLY A 37 -12.90 22.19 -9.91
C GLY A 37 -13.73 21.22 -9.05
N ILE A 38 -13.12 20.58 -8.06
CA ILE A 38 -13.75 19.65 -7.14
C ILE A 38 -14.01 20.37 -5.81
N GLU A 39 -15.28 20.65 -5.51
CA GLU A 39 -15.69 21.28 -4.26
C GLU A 39 -16.33 20.24 -3.34
N ILE A 40 -15.74 20.05 -2.16
CA ILE A 40 -16.22 19.16 -1.10
C ILE A 40 -16.05 19.81 0.26
N THR A 41 -16.81 19.32 1.23
CA THR A 41 -16.67 19.74 2.63
C THR A 41 -15.50 19.03 3.31
N GLN A 42 -15.03 19.60 4.43
CA GLN A 42 -13.99 18.97 5.24
C GLN A 42 -14.44 17.59 5.78
N ALA A 43 -15.73 17.46 6.14
CA ALA A 43 -16.29 16.19 6.61
C ALA A 43 -16.26 15.12 5.50
N THR A 44 -16.54 15.49 4.25
CA THR A 44 -16.44 14.60 3.10
C THR A 44 -14.99 14.20 2.84
N LEU A 45 -14.06 15.17 2.88
CA LEU A 45 -12.63 14.89 2.72
C LEU A 45 -12.11 13.94 3.80
N SER A 46 -12.50 14.16 5.06
CA SER A 46 -12.07 13.30 6.17
C SER A 46 -12.48 11.84 5.94
N ARG A 47 -13.74 11.61 5.55
CA ARG A 47 -14.23 10.26 5.21
C ARG A 47 -13.50 9.64 4.01
N ASP A 48 -13.25 10.45 2.96
CA ASP A 48 -12.51 9.98 1.80
C ASP A 48 -11.07 9.62 2.16
N LEU A 49 -10.40 10.38 3.03
CA LEU A 49 -9.05 10.08 3.52
C LEU A 49 -9.03 8.78 4.33
N ASP A 50 -10.01 8.56 5.19
CA ASP A 50 -10.16 7.33 5.98
C ASP A 50 -10.37 6.11 5.06
N GLU A 51 -11.25 6.22 4.08
CA GLU A 51 -11.50 5.15 3.10
C GLU A 51 -10.26 4.86 2.23
N LEU A 52 -9.52 5.90 1.86
CA LEU A 52 -8.27 5.78 1.08
C LEU A 52 -7.08 5.38 1.95
N LYS A 53 -7.26 5.25 3.27
CA LYS A 53 -6.21 5.01 4.25
C LYS A 53 -5.06 6.02 4.13
N ILE A 54 -5.39 7.27 3.88
CA ILE A 54 -4.44 8.38 3.84
C ILE A 54 -4.37 9.00 5.22
N ALA A 55 -3.22 8.92 5.87
CA ALA A 55 -2.99 9.46 7.19
C ALA A 55 -1.81 10.45 7.22
N LYS A 56 -1.80 11.27 8.26
CA LYS A 56 -0.70 12.19 8.54
C LYS A 56 0.44 11.41 9.19
N ASN A 57 1.59 11.37 8.52
CA ASN A 57 2.78 10.73 9.09
C ASN A 57 3.41 11.66 10.14
N GLN A 58 3.54 11.18 11.38
CA GLN A 58 4.10 11.95 12.50
C GLN A 58 5.62 11.75 12.69
N ASP A 59 6.23 10.78 11.98
CA ASP A 59 7.63 10.39 12.18
C ASP A 59 8.62 11.17 11.30
N ALA A 60 8.16 12.02 10.40
CA ALA A 60 9.02 12.85 9.58
C ALA A 60 9.21 14.25 10.22
N LYS A 61 10.38 14.85 10.06
CA LYS A 61 10.66 16.25 10.46
C LYS A 61 9.66 17.27 9.90
N GLN A 62 8.81 16.87 8.96
CA GLN A 62 7.64 17.57 8.49
C GLN A 62 6.46 16.60 8.42
N SER A 63 5.45 16.87 9.25
CA SER A 63 4.21 16.09 9.31
C SER A 63 3.39 16.27 8.04
N THR A 64 3.47 15.34 7.09
CA THR A 64 2.77 15.39 5.80
C THR A 64 1.71 14.31 5.66
N TYR A 65 0.63 14.62 4.93
CA TYR A 65 -0.33 13.61 4.49
C TYR A 65 0.33 12.72 3.43
N GLN A 66 0.28 11.44 3.64
CA GLN A 66 0.75 10.44 2.70
C GLN A 66 -0.35 9.41 2.52
N ILE A 67 -0.51 8.94 1.28
CA ILE A 67 -1.21 7.67 1.06
C ILE A 67 -0.50 6.71 1.97
N ASN A 68 -1.24 6.10 2.88
CA ASN A 68 -0.63 5.26 3.88
C ASN A 68 0.16 4.16 3.17
N GLN A 69 1.40 4.47 2.86
CA GLN A 69 2.45 3.48 2.64
C GLN A 69 2.75 2.76 3.96
N GLY A 70 1.90 3.01 4.98
CA GLY A 70 1.89 2.27 6.24
C GLY A 70 1.77 0.78 6.00
N ALA A 71 1.15 0.38 4.90
CA ALA A 71 1.15 -0.99 4.48
C ALA A 71 2.52 -1.45 3.96
N ALA A 72 3.19 -0.71 3.08
CA ALA A 72 4.55 -1.03 2.64
C ALA A 72 5.58 -0.79 3.76
N ASN A 73 5.39 0.25 4.60
CA ASN A 73 6.21 0.48 5.79
C ASN A 73 5.89 -0.52 6.90
N HIS A 74 4.66 -1.01 7.01
CA HIS A 74 4.30 -2.09 7.91
C HIS A 74 4.93 -3.41 7.47
N LEU A 75 4.89 -3.72 6.17
CA LEU A 75 5.67 -4.81 5.60
C LEU A 75 7.17 -4.65 5.86
N LYS A 76 7.72 -3.46 5.61
CA LYS A 76 9.13 -3.17 5.94
C LYS A 76 9.48 -3.44 7.40
N ARG A 77 8.60 -3.13 8.35
CA ARG A 77 8.85 -3.35 9.79
C ARG A 77 8.72 -4.81 10.20
N ILE A 78 7.94 -5.60 9.49
CA ILE A 78 7.60 -6.98 9.84
C ILE A 78 8.42 -7.98 9.04
N ILE A 79 8.66 -7.73 7.76
CA ILE A 79 9.47 -8.59 6.90
C ILE A 79 10.94 -8.22 7.12
N ASN A 80 11.59 -8.97 7.99
CA ASN A 80 13.05 -8.99 8.11
C ASN A 80 13.63 -10.16 7.32
N ALA A 81 14.94 -10.12 7.08
CA ALA A 81 15.63 -11.17 6.34
C ALA A 81 15.51 -12.55 7.01
N ASP A 82 15.29 -12.60 8.31
CA ASP A 82 15.18 -13.84 9.09
C ASP A 82 13.84 -14.56 8.87
N LEU A 83 12.81 -13.83 8.39
CA LEU A 83 11.49 -14.39 8.10
C LEU A 83 11.41 -15.01 6.70
N ILE A 84 12.40 -14.77 5.83
CA ILE A 84 12.41 -15.29 4.46
C ILE A 84 13.62 -16.23 4.30
N VAL A 85 13.34 -17.51 4.19
CA VAL A 85 14.35 -18.54 3.90
C VAL A 85 14.67 -18.59 2.41
N GLY A 86 13.68 -18.33 1.55
CA GLY A 86 13.83 -18.30 0.12
C GLY A 86 12.60 -17.72 -0.58
N ILE A 87 12.80 -17.20 -1.77
CA ILE A 87 11.72 -16.75 -2.65
C ILE A 87 11.96 -17.30 -4.05
N ASP A 88 10.88 -17.80 -4.66
CA ASP A 88 10.86 -18.25 -6.05
C ASP A 88 9.59 -17.73 -6.73
N HIS A 89 9.45 -17.90 -8.03
CA HIS A 89 8.28 -17.44 -8.76
C HIS A 89 8.01 -18.29 -10.00
N SER A 90 6.75 -18.30 -10.42
CA SER A 90 6.32 -18.86 -11.70
C SER A 90 5.11 -18.07 -12.19
N ALA A 91 5.14 -17.61 -13.44
CA ALA A 91 4.04 -16.82 -14.04
C ALA A 91 3.49 -15.74 -13.08
N ASN A 92 2.24 -15.90 -12.64
CA ASN A 92 1.57 -14.97 -11.71
C ASN A 92 1.66 -15.39 -10.24
N ILE A 93 2.54 -16.30 -9.89
CA ILE A 93 2.72 -16.80 -8.52
C ILE A 93 4.13 -16.45 -8.02
N ALA A 94 4.22 -15.88 -6.82
CA ALA A 94 5.42 -15.85 -6.04
C ALA A 94 5.30 -16.86 -4.89
N VAL A 95 6.38 -17.58 -4.61
CA VAL A 95 6.48 -18.59 -3.55
C VAL A 95 7.49 -18.13 -2.53
N VAL A 96 7.04 -17.91 -1.30
CA VAL A 96 7.93 -17.49 -0.20
C VAL A 96 8.07 -18.64 0.78
N ARG A 97 9.30 -19.00 1.11
CA ARG A 97 9.61 -19.94 2.18
C ARG A 97 9.98 -19.17 3.44
N THR A 98 9.38 -19.58 4.54
CA THR A 98 9.62 -19.03 5.87
C THR A 98 10.18 -20.12 6.80
N PRO A 99 10.69 -19.77 7.98
CA PRO A 99 10.87 -20.76 9.03
C PRO A 99 9.55 -21.46 9.36
N PRO A 100 9.60 -22.71 9.87
CA PRO A 100 8.40 -23.43 10.29
C PRO A 100 7.52 -22.59 11.23
N GLY A 101 6.21 -22.57 10.98
CA GLY A 101 5.24 -21.75 11.71
C GLY A 101 5.21 -20.27 11.29
N GLY A 102 6.10 -19.79 10.44
CA GLY A 102 6.18 -18.38 10.02
C GLY A 102 5.24 -17.97 8.90
N ALA A 103 4.73 -18.93 8.12
CA ALA A 103 4.00 -18.65 6.89
C ALA A 103 2.70 -17.85 7.12
N GLN A 104 1.93 -18.18 8.15
CA GLN A 104 0.67 -17.48 8.47
C GLN A 104 0.91 -16.00 8.82
N PHE A 105 1.96 -15.75 9.62
CA PHE A 105 2.31 -14.38 10.01
C PHE A 105 2.77 -13.57 8.79
N PHE A 106 3.59 -14.16 7.93
CA PHE A 106 4.06 -13.54 6.70
C PHE A 106 2.88 -13.22 5.75
N ALA A 107 1.99 -14.19 5.51
CA ALA A 107 0.83 -14.03 4.65
C ALA A 107 -0.11 -12.91 5.14
N SER A 108 -0.44 -12.90 6.45
CA SER A 108 -1.23 -11.84 7.06
C SER A 108 -0.60 -10.46 6.89
N SER A 109 0.73 -10.38 6.95
CA SER A 109 1.46 -9.14 6.74
C SER A 109 1.37 -8.66 5.29
N VAL A 110 1.47 -9.58 4.33
CA VAL A 110 1.31 -9.31 2.90
C VAL A 110 -0.11 -8.88 2.59
N ASP A 111 -1.13 -9.58 3.08
CA ASP A 111 -2.54 -9.24 2.85
C ASP A 111 -2.90 -7.88 3.45
N SER A 112 -2.33 -7.54 4.60
CA SER A 112 -2.53 -6.24 5.26
C SER A 112 -1.78 -5.10 4.58
N SER A 113 -0.84 -5.41 3.69
CA SER A 113 0.05 -4.44 3.07
C SER A 113 -0.63 -3.53 2.04
N GLY A 114 -1.80 -3.91 1.55
CA GLY A 114 -2.51 -3.16 0.51
C GLY A 114 -1.76 -3.09 -0.82
N LEU A 115 -0.85 -4.03 -1.10
CA LEU A 115 -0.21 -4.15 -2.40
C LEU A 115 -1.26 -4.48 -3.47
N ASN A 116 -1.59 -3.50 -4.29
CA ASN A 116 -2.65 -3.60 -5.30
C ASN A 116 -2.40 -4.67 -6.38
N GLU A 117 -1.17 -5.12 -6.51
CA GLU A 117 -0.74 -6.13 -7.48
C GLU A 117 -1.09 -7.54 -7.03
N ILE A 118 -1.37 -7.76 -5.74
CA ILE A 118 -1.67 -9.06 -5.15
C ILE A 118 -3.17 -9.28 -5.10
N ILE A 119 -3.63 -10.45 -5.52
CA ILE A 119 -5.02 -10.90 -5.38
C ILE A 119 -5.26 -11.46 -3.98
N GLY A 120 -4.31 -12.22 -3.46
CA GLY A 120 -4.36 -12.85 -2.15
C GLY A 120 -3.22 -13.82 -1.93
N THR A 121 -3.19 -14.40 -0.73
CA THR A 121 -2.17 -15.35 -0.29
C THR A 121 -2.79 -16.64 0.23
N ILE A 122 -2.03 -17.73 0.15
CA ILE A 122 -2.32 -19.00 0.80
C ILE A 122 -1.07 -19.42 1.58
N ALA A 123 -1.23 -19.63 2.88
CA ALA A 123 -0.14 -20.02 3.76
C ALA A 123 -0.28 -21.47 4.22
N GLY A 124 0.81 -22.23 4.08
CA GLY A 124 1.03 -23.49 4.79
C GLY A 124 1.70 -23.25 6.15
N ASP A 125 2.57 -24.15 6.56
CA ASP A 125 3.37 -24.01 7.77
C ASP A 125 4.61 -23.15 7.56
N ASP A 126 5.35 -23.42 6.47
CA ASP A 126 6.65 -22.81 6.11
C ASP A 126 6.66 -22.19 4.71
N THR A 127 5.55 -22.20 4.01
CA THR A 127 5.47 -21.78 2.61
C THR A 127 4.22 -20.95 2.36
N VAL A 128 4.37 -19.83 1.66
CA VAL A 128 3.28 -18.93 1.24
C VAL A 128 3.26 -18.85 -0.27
N LEU A 129 2.08 -19.08 -0.85
CA LEU A 129 1.78 -18.78 -2.24
C LEU A 129 1.14 -17.41 -2.33
N ILE A 130 1.67 -16.54 -3.18
CA ILE A 130 1.15 -15.20 -3.44
C ILE A 130 0.68 -15.14 -4.88
N VAL A 131 -0.59 -14.85 -5.09
CA VAL A 131 -1.17 -14.76 -6.43
C VAL A 131 -1.27 -13.30 -6.85
N THR A 132 -0.74 -12.97 -8.03
CA THR A 132 -0.75 -11.62 -8.58
C THR A 132 -1.83 -11.42 -9.65
N LYS A 133 -2.25 -10.16 -9.84
CA LYS A 133 -3.24 -9.78 -10.87
C LYS A 133 -2.69 -9.90 -12.28
N ASP A 134 -1.42 -9.55 -12.46
CA ASP A 134 -0.73 -9.68 -13.75
C ASP A 134 -0.33 -11.13 -13.97
N ALA A 135 -0.57 -11.63 -15.19
CA ALA A 135 -0.24 -13.01 -15.58
C ALA A 135 1.26 -13.37 -15.45
N HIS A 136 2.12 -12.36 -15.40
CA HIS A 136 3.58 -12.49 -15.25
C HIS A 136 4.12 -11.74 -14.03
N GLY A 137 3.24 -11.33 -13.10
CA GLY A 137 3.55 -10.50 -11.95
C GLY A 137 4.33 -11.20 -10.83
N GLY A 138 4.42 -12.53 -10.84
CA GLY A 138 5.07 -13.30 -9.79
C GLY A 138 6.53 -12.90 -9.56
N LYS A 139 7.30 -12.72 -10.64
CA LYS A 139 8.69 -12.27 -10.58
C LYS A 139 8.82 -10.91 -9.90
N LYS A 140 8.03 -9.93 -10.34
CA LYS A 140 8.07 -8.56 -9.81
C LYS A 140 7.78 -8.54 -8.31
N VAL A 141 6.75 -9.27 -7.86
CA VAL A 141 6.39 -9.35 -6.44
C VAL A 141 7.46 -10.08 -5.64
N ALA A 142 8.04 -11.15 -6.16
CA ALA A 142 9.15 -11.86 -5.52
C ALA A 142 10.36 -10.94 -5.30
N GLU A 143 10.76 -10.17 -6.32
CA GLU A 143 11.86 -9.21 -6.23
C GLU A 143 11.56 -8.08 -5.21
N GLN A 144 10.36 -7.52 -5.22
CA GLN A 144 9.95 -6.49 -4.27
C GLN A 144 10.01 -6.98 -2.82
N LEU A 145 9.49 -8.18 -2.54
CA LEU A 145 9.52 -8.76 -1.19
C LEU A 145 10.95 -9.05 -0.73
N TRP A 146 11.81 -9.51 -1.65
CA TRP A 146 13.23 -9.75 -1.36
C TRP A 146 13.98 -8.47 -1.04
N GLU A 147 13.75 -7.40 -1.79
CA GLU A 147 14.35 -6.08 -1.53
C GLU A 147 13.88 -5.50 -0.18
N LEU A 148 12.59 -5.64 0.15
CA LEU A 148 12.04 -5.22 1.44
C LEU A 148 12.70 -5.95 2.60
N ALA A 149 12.92 -7.26 2.48
CA ALA A 149 13.59 -8.06 3.50
C ALA A 149 15.05 -7.66 3.70
N ARG A 150 15.77 -7.33 2.62
CA ARG A 150 17.18 -6.92 2.66
C ARG A 150 17.39 -5.51 3.21
N SER A 151 16.40 -4.62 3.04
CA SER A 151 16.45 -3.25 3.54
C SER A 151 16.32 -3.14 5.07
N ASN A 152 16.00 -4.24 5.74
CA ASN A 152 15.77 -4.32 7.19
C ASN A 152 16.87 -5.07 7.96
N ARG A 153 18.06 -5.19 7.37
CA ARG A 153 19.28 -5.68 8.06
C ARG A 153 19.97 -4.56 8.81
#